data_df63f3ce98dd7f1578147a56f90576d9
#
_entry.id   df63f3ce98dd7f1578147a56f90576d9
#
_cell.length_a   1.000
_cell.length_b   1.000
_cell.length_c   1.000
_cell.angle_alpha   90.00
_cell.angle_beta   90.00
_cell.angle_gamma   90.00
#
_symmetry.space_group_name_H-M   'P 1'
#
loop_
_entity.id
_entity.type
_entity.pdbx_description
1 polymer ?
#
loop_
_entity_poly.entity_id
_entity_poly.type
_entity_poly.pdbx_seq_one_letter_code
_entity_poly.pdbx_strand_id
1 'polypeptide(L)'
;MLGVNELKEIAIKCGTPSYIFHTDVLCERIDKMQEILGCGVTVCYAMKANPFLTGPMMDVVPSFEVCSPGEFRICERVGIPMERIVLSGVYKNPEDVEYVLSTYGGKGVYTVESMQHLQILNETAVRLGMKITVLIRVTSGNQFGVDESDIRKIISDRTDYQGIE
;
A
#
# COMPACT_ATOMS: atom_id res chain seq x y z
N MET A 1 11.60 -19.72 -18.90
CA MET A 1 12.15 -20.42 -17.70
C MET A 1 13.66 -20.48 -17.86
N LEU A 2 14.44 -20.11 -16.86
CA LEU A 2 15.92 -20.14 -16.93
C LEU A 2 16.42 -21.58 -17.14
N GLY A 3 17.39 -21.74 -18.03
CA GLY A 3 18.04 -23.04 -18.28
C GLY A 3 19.07 -23.37 -17.19
N VAL A 4 19.48 -24.66 -17.13
CA VAL A 4 20.43 -25.13 -16.12
C VAL A 4 21.78 -24.40 -16.21
N ASN A 5 22.24 -24.05 -17.41
CA ASN A 5 23.51 -23.35 -17.59
C ASN A 5 23.45 -21.92 -17.09
N GLU A 6 22.34 -21.18 -17.33
CA GLU A 6 22.11 -19.85 -16.81
C GLU A 6 22.06 -19.83 -15.28
N LEU A 7 21.39 -20.83 -14.66
CA LEU A 7 21.37 -20.98 -13.21
C LEU A 7 22.75 -21.23 -12.62
N LYS A 8 23.60 -22.04 -13.30
CA LYS A 8 24.99 -22.26 -12.89
C LYS A 8 25.82 -20.98 -12.96
N GLU A 9 25.70 -20.23 -14.04
CA GLU A 9 26.40 -18.95 -14.19
C GLU A 9 26.01 -17.95 -13.13
N ILE A 10 24.70 -17.84 -12.82
CA ILE A 10 24.19 -17.00 -11.74
C ILE A 10 24.75 -17.45 -10.39
N ALA A 11 24.74 -18.76 -10.11
CA ALA A 11 25.26 -19.30 -8.85
C ALA A 11 26.77 -19.03 -8.69
N ILE A 12 27.55 -19.11 -9.76
CA ILE A 12 28.99 -18.78 -9.77
C ILE A 12 29.18 -17.26 -9.49
N LYS A 13 28.38 -16.42 -10.13
CA LYS A 13 28.49 -14.95 -10.06
C LYS A 13 28.00 -14.38 -8.74
N CYS A 14 26.88 -14.87 -8.24
CA CYS A 14 26.16 -14.31 -7.09
C CYS A 14 26.34 -15.12 -5.80
N GLY A 15 26.86 -16.34 -5.90
CA GLY A 15 26.97 -17.27 -4.77
C GLY A 15 25.68 -18.04 -4.50
N THR A 16 25.77 -18.98 -3.55
CA THR A 16 24.66 -19.79 -3.03
C THR A 16 24.70 -19.82 -1.52
N PRO A 17 23.55 -19.90 -0.81
CA PRO A 17 22.18 -19.93 -1.36
C PRO A 17 21.71 -18.56 -1.85
N SER A 18 20.88 -18.52 -2.88
CA SER A 18 20.32 -17.27 -3.46
C SER A 18 18.90 -17.46 -3.97
N TYR A 19 18.12 -16.38 -3.94
CA TYR A 19 16.80 -16.32 -4.58
C TYR A 19 16.94 -15.62 -5.94
N ILE A 20 16.36 -16.19 -6.97
CA ILE A 20 16.37 -15.66 -8.33
C ILE A 20 14.95 -15.26 -8.71
N PHE A 21 14.75 -13.99 -9.06
CA PHE A 21 13.47 -13.48 -9.52
C PHE A 21 13.54 -13.27 -11.04
N HIS A 22 12.62 -13.93 -11.75
CA HIS A 22 12.48 -13.76 -13.20
C HIS A 22 11.47 -12.63 -13.47
N THR A 23 11.96 -11.43 -13.60
CA THR A 23 11.13 -10.22 -13.70
C THR A 23 10.26 -10.19 -14.94
N ASP A 24 10.76 -10.65 -16.10
CA ASP A 24 9.98 -10.69 -17.35
C ASP A 24 8.72 -11.57 -17.20
N VAL A 25 8.87 -12.76 -16.59
CA VAL A 25 7.72 -13.63 -16.30
C VAL A 25 6.73 -12.99 -15.34
N LEU A 26 7.24 -12.20 -14.41
CA LEU A 26 6.39 -11.44 -13.48
C LEU A 26 5.58 -10.37 -14.23
N CYS A 27 6.23 -9.58 -15.08
CA CYS A 27 5.60 -8.57 -15.92
C CYS A 27 4.50 -9.19 -16.81
N GLU A 28 4.83 -10.23 -17.56
CA GLU A 28 3.89 -10.96 -18.41
C GLU A 28 2.64 -11.45 -17.63
N ARG A 29 2.82 -11.92 -16.40
CA ARG A 29 1.69 -12.36 -15.56
C ARG A 29 0.79 -11.21 -15.13
N ILE A 30 1.36 -10.07 -14.76
CA ILE A 30 0.59 -8.89 -14.38
C ILE A 30 -0.17 -8.35 -15.58
N ASP A 31 0.48 -8.23 -16.74
CA ASP A 31 -0.15 -7.76 -17.98
C ASP A 31 -1.34 -8.65 -18.35
N LYS A 32 -1.14 -9.97 -18.33
CA LYS A 32 -2.22 -10.93 -18.59
C LYS A 32 -3.36 -10.85 -17.57
N MET A 33 -3.04 -10.63 -16.30
CA MET A 33 -4.05 -10.45 -15.24
C MET A 33 -4.84 -9.16 -15.49
N GLN A 34 -4.18 -8.06 -15.82
CA GLN A 34 -4.82 -6.79 -16.13
C GLN A 34 -5.71 -6.90 -17.39
N GLU A 35 -5.26 -7.62 -18.40
CA GLU A 35 -6.05 -7.91 -19.62
C GLU A 35 -7.35 -8.66 -19.29
N ILE A 36 -7.27 -9.69 -18.44
CA ILE A 36 -8.43 -10.50 -18.03
C ILE A 36 -9.41 -9.67 -17.18
N LEU A 37 -8.90 -8.85 -16.27
CA LEU A 37 -9.71 -8.03 -15.36
C LEU A 37 -10.35 -6.83 -16.06
N GLY A 38 -9.78 -6.39 -17.17
CA GLY A 38 -10.27 -5.25 -17.94
C GLY A 38 -9.95 -3.89 -17.30
N CYS A 39 -10.38 -2.82 -17.98
CA CYS A 39 -10.04 -1.43 -17.59
C CYS A 39 -10.75 -0.91 -16.33
N GLY A 40 -11.76 -1.63 -15.83
CA GLY A 40 -12.50 -1.24 -14.62
C GLY A 40 -11.83 -1.66 -13.31
N VAL A 41 -10.74 -2.42 -13.38
CA VAL A 41 -10.02 -2.94 -12.19
C VAL A 41 -8.56 -2.50 -12.22
N THR A 42 -8.08 -1.97 -11.11
CA THR A 42 -6.70 -1.56 -10.94
C THR A 42 -5.95 -2.57 -10.06
N VAL A 43 -4.82 -3.08 -10.57
CA VAL A 43 -3.98 -3.99 -9.80
C VAL A 43 -3.16 -3.19 -8.78
N CYS A 44 -3.23 -3.61 -7.51
CA CYS A 44 -2.44 -3.05 -6.41
C CYS A 44 -1.50 -4.11 -5.86
N TYR A 45 -0.20 -3.84 -5.86
CA TYR A 45 0.80 -4.77 -5.36
C TYR A 45 0.89 -4.72 -3.83
N ALA A 46 0.52 -5.80 -3.16
CA ALA A 46 0.66 -5.94 -1.71
C ALA A 46 2.10 -6.28 -1.33
N MET A 47 2.86 -5.29 -0.90
CA MET A 47 4.30 -5.42 -0.61
C MET A 47 4.65 -6.46 0.44
N LYS A 48 3.76 -6.71 1.41
CA LYS A 48 3.93 -7.76 2.43
C LYS A 48 4.18 -9.16 1.84
N ALA A 49 3.73 -9.41 0.61
CA ALA A 49 3.97 -10.69 -0.07
C ALA A 49 5.45 -10.88 -0.43
N ASN A 50 6.11 -9.85 -0.96
CA ASN A 50 7.53 -9.86 -1.28
C ASN A 50 8.10 -8.44 -1.49
N PRO A 51 8.65 -7.79 -0.46
CA PRO A 51 9.15 -6.42 -0.57
C PRO A 51 10.38 -6.28 -1.51
N PHE A 52 11.09 -7.35 -1.81
CA PHE A 52 12.24 -7.31 -2.75
C PHE A 52 11.80 -7.02 -4.20
N LEU A 53 10.54 -7.26 -4.53
CA LEU A 53 10.02 -6.99 -5.86
C LEU A 53 9.48 -5.56 -6.04
N THR A 54 9.53 -4.71 -5.03
CA THR A 54 9.01 -3.34 -5.10
C THR A 54 9.61 -2.55 -6.27
N GLY A 55 10.94 -2.59 -6.42
CA GLY A 55 11.62 -1.94 -7.54
C GLY A 55 11.18 -2.49 -8.91
N PRO A 56 11.32 -3.80 -9.16
CA PRO A 56 10.85 -4.42 -10.40
C PRO A 56 9.37 -4.18 -10.72
N MET A 57 8.52 -4.03 -9.69
CA MET A 57 7.09 -3.80 -9.89
C MET A 57 6.74 -2.33 -10.16
N MET A 58 7.68 -1.41 -10.00
CA MET A 58 7.41 0.02 -10.11
C MET A 58 6.83 0.43 -11.49
N ASP A 59 7.32 -0.19 -12.56
CA ASP A 59 6.86 0.11 -13.92
C ASP A 59 5.73 -0.81 -14.41
N VAL A 60 5.33 -1.78 -13.57
CA VAL A 60 4.39 -2.84 -13.96
C VAL A 60 3.00 -2.66 -13.34
N VAL A 61 2.94 -2.21 -12.07
CA VAL A 61 1.66 -2.02 -11.38
C VAL A 61 1.36 -0.55 -11.13
N PRO A 62 0.11 -0.13 -11.21
CA PRO A 62 -0.27 1.27 -10.97
C PRO A 62 -0.20 1.67 -9.50
N SER A 63 -0.32 0.76 -8.53
CA SER A 63 -0.35 1.09 -7.10
C SER A 63 0.26 0.02 -6.20
N PHE A 64 0.60 0.42 -4.98
CA PHE A 64 1.25 -0.40 -3.94
C PHE A 64 0.47 -0.32 -2.64
N GLU A 65 0.14 -1.47 -2.06
CA GLU A 65 -0.38 -1.55 -0.69
C GLU A 65 0.77 -1.72 0.28
N VAL A 66 0.82 -0.83 1.27
CA VAL A 66 1.85 -0.72 2.30
C VAL A 66 1.20 -0.90 3.67
N CYS A 67 1.64 -1.89 4.44
CA CYS A 67 1.01 -2.26 5.71
C CYS A 67 1.83 -1.86 6.94
N SER A 68 3.02 -1.30 6.76
CA SER A 68 3.89 -0.92 7.87
C SER A 68 4.80 0.25 7.51
N PRO A 69 5.33 0.99 8.52
CA PRO A 69 6.31 2.04 8.29
C PRO A 69 7.58 1.53 7.57
N GLY A 70 8.00 0.30 7.86
CA GLY A 70 9.14 -0.32 7.19
C GLY A 70 8.93 -0.51 5.70
N GLU A 71 7.75 -0.99 5.29
CA GLU A 71 7.39 -1.10 3.88
C GLU A 71 7.30 0.27 3.20
N PHE A 72 6.76 1.27 3.91
CA PHE A 72 6.72 2.64 3.40
C PHE A 72 8.12 3.18 3.11
N ARG A 73 9.08 2.96 4.02
CA ARG A 73 10.49 3.35 3.81
C ARG A 73 11.15 2.66 2.61
N ILE A 74 10.71 1.45 2.27
CA ILE A 74 11.16 0.78 1.05
C ILE A 74 10.62 1.51 -0.18
N CYS A 75 9.33 1.87 -0.20
CA CYS A 75 8.74 2.67 -1.27
C CYS A 75 9.47 4.01 -1.46
N GLU A 76 9.75 4.73 -0.37
CA GLU A 76 10.52 5.98 -0.40
C GLU A 76 11.90 5.78 -1.05
N ARG A 77 12.63 4.75 -0.61
CA ARG A 77 13.98 4.45 -1.13
C ARG A 77 13.97 4.08 -2.61
N VAL A 78 12.94 3.40 -3.07
CA VAL A 78 12.77 3.02 -4.47
C VAL A 78 12.27 4.20 -5.31
N GLY A 79 11.63 5.20 -4.70
CA GLY A 79 11.10 6.37 -5.37
C GLY A 79 9.67 6.19 -5.90
N ILE A 80 8.87 5.34 -5.24
CA ILE A 80 7.45 5.18 -5.58
C ILE A 80 6.71 6.49 -5.27
N PRO A 81 6.02 7.13 -6.25
CA PRO A 81 5.24 8.33 -5.99
C PRO A 81 4.13 8.08 -4.97
N MET A 82 3.92 9.04 -4.05
CA MET A 82 2.94 8.90 -2.96
C MET A 82 1.52 8.64 -3.48
N GLU A 83 1.16 9.21 -4.61
CA GLU A 83 -0.14 9.05 -5.26
C GLU A 83 -0.45 7.60 -5.65
N ARG A 84 0.58 6.75 -5.71
CA ARG A 84 0.47 5.33 -6.02
C ARG A 84 0.44 4.45 -4.77
N ILE A 85 0.47 5.03 -3.58
CA ILE A 85 0.56 4.30 -2.32
C ILE A 85 -0.80 4.26 -1.62
N VAL A 86 -1.21 3.06 -1.24
CA VAL A 86 -2.31 2.78 -0.33
C VAL A 86 -1.70 2.38 1.01
N LEU A 87 -1.76 3.28 1.99
CA LEU A 87 -1.31 3.01 3.36
C LEU A 87 -2.38 2.24 4.10
N SER A 88 -2.23 0.94 4.12
CA SER A 88 -3.12 0.00 4.82
C SER A 88 -2.47 -0.51 6.12
N GLY A 89 -3.08 -1.50 6.73
CA GLY A 89 -2.56 -2.16 7.92
C GLY A 89 -3.03 -1.56 9.23
N VAL A 90 -2.97 -2.39 10.24
CA VAL A 90 -3.52 -2.12 11.59
C VAL A 90 -2.59 -1.26 12.44
N TYR A 91 -1.34 -1.11 12.07
CA TYR A 91 -0.38 -0.28 12.80
C TYR A 91 -0.33 1.12 12.19
N LYS A 92 -1.03 2.05 12.84
CA LYS A 92 -0.97 3.48 12.56
C LYS A 92 -0.73 4.22 13.87
N ASN A 93 0.44 4.80 14.02
CA ASN A 93 0.73 5.69 15.13
C ASN A 93 0.76 7.16 14.67
N PRO A 94 0.56 8.12 15.59
CA PRO A 94 0.52 9.54 15.25
C PRO A 94 1.81 10.05 14.59
N GLU A 95 2.98 9.56 15.03
CA GLU A 95 4.29 10.03 14.54
C GLU A 95 4.52 9.63 13.09
N ASP A 96 4.20 8.38 12.71
CA ASP A 96 4.34 7.90 11.34
C ASP A 96 3.32 8.59 10.42
N VAL A 97 2.07 8.78 10.88
CA VAL A 97 1.05 9.51 10.12
C VAL A 97 1.48 10.96 9.90
N GLU A 98 1.99 11.63 10.94
CA GLU A 98 2.49 12.99 10.83
C GLU A 98 3.66 13.09 9.88
N TYR A 99 4.61 12.17 9.96
CA TYR A 99 5.75 12.11 9.03
C TYR A 99 5.29 12.04 7.58
N VAL A 100 4.39 11.11 7.26
CA VAL A 100 3.91 10.92 5.90
C VAL A 100 3.14 12.15 5.41
N LEU A 101 2.20 12.67 6.19
CA LEU A 101 1.39 13.82 5.82
C LEU A 101 2.21 15.10 5.69
N SER A 102 3.15 15.36 6.62
CA SER A 102 3.99 16.56 6.56
C SER A 102 4.98 16.53 5.39
N THR A 103 5.45 15.33 5.01
CA THR A 103 6.44 15.16 3.93
C THR A 103 5.80 15.14 2.55
N TYR A 104 4.67 14.49 2.40
CA TYR A 104 4.05 14.19 1.09
C TYR A 104 2.70 14.89 0.85
N GLY A 105 2.20 15.59 1.87
CA GLY A 105 0.88 16.22 1.82
C GLY A 105 -0.26 15.21 1.87
N GLY A 106 -1.44 15.62 1.41
CA GLY A 106 -2.64 14.78 1.37
C GLY A 106 -2.67 13.72 0.27
N LYS A 107 -1.54 13.45 -0.37
CA LYS A 107 -1.43 12.47 -1.46
C LYS A 107 -1.48 11.04 -0.95
N GLY A 108 -1.89 10.12 -1.85
CA GLY A 108 -2.07 8.71 -1.50
C GLY A 108 -3.43 8.42 -0.87
N VAL A 109 -3.62 7.17 -0.50
CA VAL A 109 -4.88 6.68 0.08
C VAL A 109 -4.59 6.00 1.42
N TYR A 110 -5.39 6.30 2.43
CA TYR A 110 -5.22 5.75 3.78
C TYR A 110 -6.39 4.84 4.13
N THR A 111 -6.14 3.62 4.64
CA THR A 111 -7.23 2.77 5.13
C THR A 111 -7.55 3.06 6.58
N VAL A 112 -8.82 3.07 6.92
CA VAL A 112 -9.34 3.13 8.28
C VAL A 112 -9.80 1.74 8.69
N GLU A 113 -9.13 1.17 9.68
CA GLU A 113 -9.41 -0.18 10.18
C GLU A 113 -9.95 -0.18 11.62
N SER A 114 -10.09 1.02 12.22
CA SER A 114 -10.70 1.26 13.52
C SER A 114 -11.08 2.73 13.67
N MET A 115 -11.95 3.05 14.63
CA MET A 115 -12.29 4.43 14.96
C MET A 115 -11.07 5.24 15.42
N GLN A 116 -10.11 4.59 16.09
CA GLN A 116 -8.86 5.23 16.49
C GLN A 116 -8.03 5.65 15.26
N HIS A 117 -7.97 4.83 14.20
CA HIS A 117 -7.29 5.22 12.96
C HIS A 117 -7.94 6.45 12.31
N LEU A 118 -9.27 6.50 12.27
CA LEU A 118 -10.00 7.64 11.74
C LEU A 118 -9.67 8.92 12.53
N GLN A 119 -9.64 8.81 13.86
CA GLN A 119 -9.31 9.93 14.73
C GLN A 119 -7.88 10.43 14.48
N ILE A 120 -6.87 9.55 14.51
CA ILE A 120 -5.46 9.91 14.26
C ILE A 120 -5.29 10.59 12.89
N LEU A 121 -5.88 10.02 11.85
CA LEU A 121 -5.79 10.55 10.49
C LEU A 121 -6.46 11.92 10.39
N ASN A 122 -7.68 12.07 10.92
CA ASN A 122 -8.42 13.33 10.90
C ASN A 122 -7.71 14.43 11.69
N GLU A 123 -7.33 14.17 12.94
CA GLU A 123 -6.68 15.17 13.80
C GLU A 123 -5.35 15.63 13.19
N THR A 124 -4.56 14.71 12.64
CA THR A 124 -3.29 15.06 12.00
C THR A 124 -3.52 15.87 10.73
N ALA A 125 -4.47 15.49 9.88
CA ALA A 125 -4.78 16.22 8.65
C ALA A 125 -5.30 17.64 8.96
N VAL A 126 -6.21 17.79 9.94
CA VAL A 126 -6.71 19.10 10.40
C VAL A 126 -5.57 19.97 10.92
N ARG A 127 -4.71 19.43 11.79
CA ARG A 127 -3.57 20.15 12.37
C ARG A 127 -2.58 20.64 11.30
N LEU A 128 -2.41 19.87 10.23
CA LEU A 128 -1.56 20.23 9.08
C LEU A 128 -2.28 21.05 8.01
N GLY A 129 -3.57 21.37 8.20
CA GLY A 129 -4.35 22.20 7.28
C GLY A 129 -4.63 21.56 5.93
N MET A 130 -4.78 20.24 5.88
CA MET A 130 -4.99 19.48 4.64
C MET A 130 -6.19 18.55 4.73
N LYS A 131 -6.58 17.99 3.57
CA LYS A 131 -7.55 16.91 3.46
C LYS A 131 -6.89 15.67 2.87
N ILE A 132 -7.34 14.51 3.29
CA ILE A 132 -6.85 13.21 2.85
C ILE A 132 -7.99 12.28 2.44
N THR A 133 -7.74 11.46 1.42
CA THR A 133 -8.66 10.39 1.01
C THR A 133 -8.50 9.17 1.91
N VAL A 134 -9.61 8.68 2.45
CA VAL A 134 -9.61 7.45 3.26
C VAL A 134 -10.51 6.38 2.66
N LEU A 135 -10.12 5.13 2.86
CA LEU A 135 -10.93 3.94 2.58
C LEU A 135 -11.29 3.27 3.90
N ILE A 136 -12.57 3.20 4.22
CA ILE A 136 -13.04 2.52 5.42
C ILE A 136 -13.09 1.02 5.14
N ARG A 137 -12.29 0.25 5.87
CA ARG A 137 -12.33 -1.20 5.81
C ARG A 137 -13.49 -1.73 6.63
N VAL A 138 -14.45 -2.37 5.95
CA VAL A 138 -15.58 -3.04 6.60
C VAL A 138 -15.12 -4.40 7.13
N THR A 139 -15.44 -4.73 8.39
CA THR A 139 -15.13 -6.05 8.93
C THR A 139 -16.00 -7.13 8.29
N SER A 140 -15.40 -8.31 8.08
CA SER A 140 -16.10 -9.53 7.69
C SER A 140 -16.38 -10.46 8.89
N GLY A 141 -16.37 -9.90 10.11
CA GLY A 141 -16.55 -10.68 11.34
C GLY A 141 -15.24 -11.20 11.96
N ASN A 142 -14.10 -10.74 11.44
CA ASN A 142 -12.78 -11.00 12.02
C ASN A 142 -12.27 -9.77 12.81
N GLN A 143 -11.03 -9.85 13.29
CA GLN A 143 -10.38 -8.78 14.09
C GLN A 143 -10.05 -7.48 13.33
N PHE A 144 -10.29 -7.44 12.01
CA PHE A 144 -9.92 -6.29 11.18
C PHE A 144 -11.15 -5.57 10.63
N GLY A 145 -11.06 -4.26 10.58
CA GLY A 145 -12.07 -3.41 9.98
C GLY A 145 -13.08 -2.88 10.99
N VAL A 146 -13.89 -1.96 10.54
CA VAL A 146 -14.92 -1.24 11.27
C VAL A 146 -16.25 -1.95 11.10
N ASP A 147 -17.03 -2.09 12.14
CA ASP A 147 -18.34 -2.73 12.08
C ASP A 147 -19.44 -1.81 11.50
N GLU A 148 -20.61 -2.36 11.25
CA GLU A 148 -21.71 -1.61 10.64
C GLU A 148 -22.18 -0.45 11.50
N SER A 149 -22.18 -0.60 12.82
CA SER A 149 -22.62 0.46 13.74
C SER A 149 -21.68 1.67 13.71
N ASP A 150 -20.38 1.41 13.72
CA ASP A 150 -19.36 2.44 13.60
C ASP A 150 -19.37 3.10 12.21
N ILE A 151 -19.60 2.33 11.13
CA ILE A 151 -19.76 2.92 9.79
C ILE A 151 -20.94 3.86 9.72
N ARG A 152 -22.09 3.48 10.27
CA ARG A 152 -23.27 4.36 10.35
C ARG A 152 -22.97 5.63 11.11
N LYS A 153 -22.21 5.54 12.20
CA LYS A 153 -21.75 6.68 12.97
C LYS A 153 -20.82 7.58 12.16
N ILE A 154 -19.82 7.02 11.49
CA ILE A 154 -18.91 7.78 10.62
C ILE A 154 -19.70 8.57 9.55
N ILE A 155 -20.69 7.94 8.93
CA ILE A 155 -21.52 8.58 7.90
C ILE A 155 -22.39 9.69 8.50
N SER A 156 -22.99 9.46 9.69
CA SER A 156 -23.79 10.46 10.40
C SER A 156 -22.96 11.68 10.79
N ASP A 157 -21.78 11.43 11.33
CA ASP A 157 -20.90 12.45 11.90
C ASP A 157 -19.86 12.97 10.89
N ARG A 158 -20.07 12.71 9.59
CA ARG A 158 -19.08 13.00 8.52
C ARG A 158 -18.60 14.47 8.50
N THR A 159 -19.43 15.41 8.93
CA THR A 159 -19.08 16.84 9.01
C THR A 159 -18.06 17.16 10.09
N ASP A 160 -17.87 16.26 11.07
CA ASP A 160 -16.92 16.43 12.16
C ASP A 160 -15.49 16.02 11.73
N TYR A 161 -15.38 15.26 10.64
CA TYR A 161 -14.10 14.80 10.10
C TYR A 161 -13.57 15.76 9.03
N GLN A 162 -13.20 16.97 9.45
CA GLN A 162 -12.81 18.05 8.53
C GLN A 162 -11.52 17.79 7.76
N GLY A 163 -10.66 16.90 8.23
CA GLY A 163 -9.44 16.46 7.56
C GLY A 163 -9.65 15.31 6.56
N ILE A 164 -10.87 14.79 6.42
CA ILE A 164 -11.19 13.63 5.57
C ILE A 164 -12.04 14.09 4.39
N GLU A 165 -11.81 13.50 3.20
CA GLU A 165 -12.61 13.66 1.99
C GLU A 165 -13.05 12.33 1.39
#